data_a0cd4f6dc03d912344bf5dc425301239
#
_entry.id   a0cd4f6dc03d912344bf5dc425301239
#
_cell.length_a   1.000
_cell.length_b   1.000
_cell.length_c   1.000
_cell.angle_alpha   90.00
_cell.angle_beta   90.00
_cell.angle_gamma   90.00
#
_symmetry.space_group_name_H-M   'P 1'
#
loop_
_entity.id
_entity.type
_entity.pdbx_description
1 polymer ?
#
loop_
_entity_poly.entity_id
_entity_poly.type
_entity_poly.pdbx_seq_one_letter_code
_entity_poly.pdbx_strand_id
1 'polypeptide(L)'
;MNYKETAKGILEHVGGVENISNMSHCATRLRLNLKDETLANDEDVKAVDGVVNVINKAGQYQVLIGIEVPHVFEEFEKLVKGNGNVEMSESNEDEGIISKVFSAISAIFAPLLPALAGSGILRGLLILAVQLGMIKEGSGTYTILYSTSMAVFYFLPVLLAFTSGKRFGASPYISALIGAALLHPDLIGLMGDIGNGATTSFFGIPTVLMNYNSTVLPIIITIWAYSFLYKFLDRKVPETLKLVIVPLVSLVVMVPLTLIVIGPIGVYVGEGIANVVNWLIERSGILTGVLIGGGWSVLVSFGVHWAVNPIMINNISQFGYDYICPLTFACNFAVIGTA
;
A
#
# COMPACT_ATOMS: atom_id res chain seq x y z
N MET A 1 10.82 -12.40 -19.50
CA MET A 1 10.13 -11.26 -20.14
C MET A 1 11.11 -10.13 -20.33
N ASN A 2 11.27 -9.62 -21.53
CA ASN A 2 12.08 -8.42 -21.82
C ASN A 2 11.15 -7.21 -21.90
N TYR A 3 11.11 -6.39 -20.84
CA TYR A 3 10.17 -5.27 -20.71
C TYR A 3 10.20 -4.30 -21.90
N LYS A 4 11.39 -4.03 -22.45
CA LYS A 4 11.55 -3.15 -23.60
C LYS A 4 10.97 -3.75 -24.89
N GLU A 5 11.17 -5.05 -25.12
CA GLU A 5 10.59 -5.72 -26.29
C GLU A 5 9.07 -5.84 -26.15
N THR A 6 8.58 -6.16 -24.94
CA THR A 6 7.14 -6.18 -24.64
C THR A 6 6.50 -4.81 -24.88
N ALA A 7 7.11 -3.74 -24.36
CA ALA A 7 6.62 -2.37 -24.58
C ALA A 7 6.60 -1.99 -26.06
N LYS A 8 7.67 -2.34 -26.80
CA LYS A 8 7.76 -2.06 -28.24
C LYS A 8 6.73 -2.84 -29.04
N GLY A 9 6.55 -4.13 -28.73
CA GLY A 9 5.55 -4.97 -29.41
C GLY A 9 4.13 -4.47 -29.19
N ILE A 10 3.78 -4.10 -27.95
CA ILE A 10 2.47 -3.50 -27.67
C ILE A 10 2.28 -2.21 -28.48
N LEU A 11 3.29 -1.31 -28.45
CA LEU A 11 3.22 -0.03 -29.16
C LEU A 11 3.02 -0.19 -30.67
N GLU A 12 3.69 -1.13 -31.27
CA GLU A 12 3.60 -1.43 -32.70
C GLU A 12 2.20 -1.91 -33.09
N HIS A 13 1.61 -2.80 -32.29
CA HIS A 13 0.32 -3.42 -32.59
C HIS A 13 -0.91 -2.61 -32.13
N VAL A 14 -0.73 -1.50 -31.39
CA VAL A 14 -1.82 -0.55 -31.08
C VAL A 14 -1.86 0.63 -32.05
N GLY A 15 -1.09 0.63 -33.14
CA GLY A 15 -1.07 1.69 -34.14
C GLY A 15 -0.02 2.77 -33.90
N GLY A 16 0.99 2.49 -33.09
CA GLY A 16 2.13 3.40 -32.84
C GLY A 16 1.82 4.57 -31.91
N VAL A 17 2.85 5.43 -31.70
CA VAL A 17 2.76 6.58 -30.78
C VAL A 17 1.66 7.55 -31.18
N GLU A 18 1.46 7.77 -32.47
CA GLU A 18 0.48 8.74 -32.97
C GLU A 18 -0.96 8.35 -32.68
N ASN A 19 -1.24 7.06 -32.51
CA ASN A 19 -2.56 6.55 -32.17
C ASN A 19 -2.89 6.63 -30.67
N ILE A 20 -1.92 6.92 -29.81
CA ILE A 20 -2.12 7.02 -28.38
C ILE A 20 -2.48 8.47 -28.01
N SER A 21 -3.65 8.66 -27.42
CA SER A 21 -4.06 9.95 -26.84
C SER A 21 -3.67 10.08 -25.39
N ASN A 22 -3.80 8.98 -24.62
CA ASN A 22 -3.45 8.94 -23.20
C ASN A 22 -2.99 7.53 -22.81
N MET A 23 -2.12 7.46 -21.80
CA MET A 23 -1.67 6.19 -21.24
C MET A 23 -1.59 6.25 -19.71
N SER A 24 -1.96 5.15 -19.08
CA SER A 24 -1.87 4.96 -17.64
C SER A 24 -1.71 3.48 -17.32
N HIS A 25 -1.46 3.12 -16.09
CA HIS A 25 -1.47 1.73 -15.67
C HIS A 25 -2.10 1.55 -14.28
N CYS A 26 -2.66 0.38 -14.02
CA CYS A 26 -3.00 -0.06 -12.67
C CYS A 26 -2.03 -1.17 -12.22
N ALA A 27 -2.33 -1.87 -11.14
CA ALA A 27 -1.46 -2.91 -10.58
C ALA A 27 -1.11 -4.05 -11.56
N THR A 28 -1.97 -4.34 -12.54
CA THR A 28 -1.82 -5.49 -13.44
C THR A 28 -2.07 -5.19 -14.91
N ARG A 29 -2.51 -3.96 -15.27
CA ARG A 29 -2.93 -3.61 -16.63
C ARG A 29 -2.31 -2.31 -17.09
N LEU A 30 -1.78 -2.30 -18.31
CA LEU A 30 -1.52 -1.10 -19.08
C LEU A 30 -2.83 -0.63 -19.70
N ARG A 31 -3.15 0.64 -19.58
CA ARG A 31 -4.37 1.27 -20.09
C ARG A 31 -4.00 2.34 -21.09
N LEU A 32 -4.52 2.21 -22.29
CA LEU A 32 -4.29 3.13 -23.41
C LEU A 32 -5.62 3.69 -23.87
N ASN A 33 -5.68 4.98 -24.10
CA ASN A 33 -6.77 5.60 -24.85
C ASN A 33 -6.27 5.80 -26.27
N LEU A 34 -6.86 5.08 -27.21
CA LEU A 34 -6.51 5.14 -28.62
C LEU A 34 -7.36 6.17 -29.34
N LYS A 35 -6.77 6.89 -30.30
CA LYS A 35 -7.51 7.82 -31.15
C LYS A 35 -8.37 7.09 -32.17
N ASP A 36 -7.86 5.98 -32.68
CA ASP A 36 -8.54 5.07 -33.61
C ASP A 36 -8.32 3.62 -33.15
N GLU A 37 -9.36 3.03 -32.60
CA GLU A 37 -9.33 1.64 -32.10
C GLU A 37 -9.20 0.59 -33.23
N THR A 38 -9.52 0.95 -34.47
CA THR A 38 -9.43 0.05 -35.62
C THR A 38 -8.00 -0.25 -36.04
N LEU A 39 -7.04 0.58 -35.62
CA LEU A 39 -5.61 0.38 -35.86
C LEU A 39 -4.98 -0.62 -34.87
N ALA A 40 -5.69 -0.97 -33.80
CA ALA A 40 -5.19 -1.93 -32.83
C ALA A 40 -5.60 -3.36 -33.21
N ASN A 41 -4.65 -4.29 -33.20
CA ASN A 41 -4.90 -5.69 -33.45
C ASN A 41 -4.79 -6.48 -32.13
N ASP A 42 -5.94 -6.88 -31.59
CA ASP A 42 -6.02 -7.59 -30.31
C ASP A 42 -5.27 -8.93 -30.31
N GLU A 43 -5.25 -9.63 -31.44
CA GLU A 43 -4.59 -10.94 -31.55
C GLU A 43 -3.07 -10.78 -31.55
N ASP A 44 -2.55 -9.79 -32.26
CA ASP A 44 -1.12 -9.50 -32.29
C ASP A 44 -0.63 -8.94 -30.95
N VAL A 45 -1.42 -8.10 -30.29
CA VAL A 45 -1.08 -7.62 -28.93
C VAL A 45 -1.08 -8.77 -27.92
N LYS A 46 -2.02 -9.72 -28.01
CA LYS A 46 -2.01 -10.94 -27.17
C LYS A 46 -0.82 -11.85 -27.42
N ALA A 47 -0.29 -11.84 -28.64
CA ALA A 47 0.87 -12.64 -29.00
C ALA A 47 2.20 -12.07 -28.47
N VAL A 48 2.22 -10.84 -27.99
CA VAL A 48 3.41 -10.22 -27.41
C VAL A 48 3.82 -10.93 -26.13
N ASP A 49 5.09 -11.30 -26.01
CA ASP A 49 5.62 -11.94 -24.80
C ASP A 49 5.35 -11.08 -23.54
N GLY A 50 4.75 -11.70 -22.54
CA GLY A 50 4.37 -11.04 -21.29
C GLY A 50 2.96 -10.45 -21.28
N VAL A 51 2.21 -10.47 -22.37
CA VAL A 51 0.80 -10.10 -22.41
C VAL A 51 -0.05 -11.33 -22.09
N VAL A 52 -0.91 -11.22 -21.09
CA VAL A 52 -1.82 -12.30 -20.65
C VAL A 52 -3.15 -12.22 -21.40
N ASN A 53 -3.70 -11.01 -21.58
CA ASN A 53 -4.95 -10.80 -22.28
C ASN A 53 -5.11 -9.33 -22.68
N VAL A 54 -6.05 -9.05 -23.58
CA VAL A 54 -6.44 -7.71 -24.00
C VAL A 54 -7.94 -7.54 -23.78
N ILE A 55 -8.35 -6.40 -23.30
CA ILE A 55 -9.75 -6.05 -23.05
C ILE A 55 -9.98 -4.65 -23.62
N ASN A 56 -10.86 -4.54 -24.59
CA ASN A 56 -11.32 -3.27 -25.12
C ASN A 56 -12.74 -2.99 -24.60
N LYS A 57 -12.89 -2.06 -23.67
CA LYS A 57 -14.19 -1.67 -23.11
C LYS A 57 -14.23 -0.17 -22.82
N ALA A 58 -15.37 0.45 -23.14
CA ALA A 58 -15.69 1.84 -22.80
C ALA A 58 -14.67 2.89 -23.30
N GLY A 59 -14.12 2.70 -24.50
CA GLY A 59 -13.13 3.65 -25.07
C GLY A 59 -11.74 3.55 -24.44
N GLN A 60 -11.46 2.49 -23.68
CA GLN A 60 -10.16 2.24 -23.07
C GLN A 60 -9.63 0.87 -23.47
N TYR A 61 -8.46 0.87 -24.12
CA TYR A 61 -7.75 -0.33 -24.49
C TYR A 61 -6.87 -0.79 -23.33
N GLN A 62 -7.13 -1.96 -22.77
CA GLN A 62 -6.47 -2.49 -21.58
C GLN A 62 -5.67 -3.74 -21.93
N VAL A 63 -4.36 -3.70 -21.71
CA VAL A 63 -3.45 -4.84 -21.89
C VAL A 63 -3.12 -5.42 -20.51
N LEU A 64 -3.57 -6.63 -20.25
CA LEU A 64 -3.30 -7.37 -19.01
C LEU A 64 -1.89 -7.97 -19.08
N ILE A 65 -0.99 -7.52 -18.22
CA ILE A 65 0.41 -7.95 -18.15
C ILE A 65 0.70 -8.67 -16.82
N GLY A 66 -0.03 -8.30 -15.76
CA GLY A 66 0.22 -8.79 -14.40
C GLY A 66 1.11 -7.83 -13.60
N ILE A 67 1.76 -8.36 -12.57
CA ILE A 67 2.54 -7.57 -11.59
C ILE A 67 3.74 -6.83 -12.18
N GLU A 68 4.18 -7.20 -13.38
CA GLU A 68 5.32 -6.58 -14.10
C GLU A 68 4.93 -5.32 -14.89
N VAL A 69 3.65 -4.95 -14.87
CA VAL A 69 3.13 -3.76 -15.58
C VAL A 69 3.89 -2.47 -15.31
N PRO A 70 4.35 -2.15 -14.08
CA PRO A 70 5.08 -0.90 -13.85
C PRO A 70 6.38 -0.82 -14.64
N HIS A 71 7.10 -1.93 -14.78
CA HIS A 71 8.36 -1.99 -15.53
C HIS A 71 8.13 -1.87 -17.03
N VAL A 72 7.06 -2.51 -17.55
CA VAL A 72 6.67 -2.37 -18.96
C VAL A 72 6.21 -0.95 -19.24
N PHE A 73 5.48 -0.31 -18.31
CA PHE A 73 5.02 1.07 -18.45
C PHE A 73 6.17 2.06 -18.49
N GLU A 74 7.21 1.91 -17.66
CA GLU A 74 8.42 2.74 -17.70
C GLU A 74 9.11 2.70 -19.07
N GLU A 75 9.24 1.50 -19.65
CA GLU A 75 9.83 1.35 -20.99
C GLU A 75 8.89 1.89 -22.09
N PHE A 76 7.58 1.66 -21.95
CA PHE A 76 6.58 2.20 -22.86
C PHE A 76 6.58 3.73 -22.84
N GLU A 77 6.67 4.33 -21.67
CA GLU A 77 6.78 5.78 -21.49
C GLU A 77 8.01 6.38 -22.19
N LYS A 78 9.17 5.70 -22.08
CA LYS A 78 10.40 6.14 -22.77
C LYS A 78 10.23 6.13 -24.29
N LEU A 79 9.55 5.13 -24.83
CA LEU A 79 9.29 5.00 -26.27
C LEU A 79 8.34 6.09 -26.77
N VAL A 80 7.32 6.41 -26.00
CA VAL A 80 6.31 7.42 -26.34
C VAL A 80 6.89 8.83 -26.21
N LYS A 81 7.63 9.15 -25.15
CA LYS A 81 8.29 10.45 -24.96
C LYS A 81 9.36 10.75 -26.00
N GLY A 82 10.01 9.72 -26.53
CA GLY A 82 11.04 9.89 -27.57
C GLY A 82 10.50 10.29 -28.95
N ASN A 83 9.22 10.10 -29.23
CA ASN A 83 8.66 10.19 -30.57
C ASN A 83 7.43 11.10 -30.75
N GLY A 84 6.94 11.78 -29.73
CA GLY A 84 5.75 12.65 -29.89
C GLY A 84 5.32 13.39 -28.61
N ASN A 85 4.58 14.49 -28.81
CA ASN A 85 3.83 15.19 -27.77
C ASN A 85 2.54 14.40 -27.44
N VAL A 86 2.66 13.29 -26.76
CA VAL A 86 1.50 12.67 -26.13
C VAL A 86 1.28 13.38 -24.80
N GLU A 87 0.14 14.06 -24.65
CA GLU A 87 -0.24 14.63 -23.36
C GLU A 87 -0.33 13.48 -22.36
N MET A 88 0.61 13.48 -21.43
CA MET A 88 0.50 12.62 -20.26
C MET A 88 -0.59 13.23 -19.40
N SER A 89 -1.79 12.76 -19.55
CA SER A 89 -2.72 12.85 -18.45
C SER A 89 -2.18 11.89 -17.36
N GLU A 90 -1.39 12.41 -16.40
CA GLU A 90 -1.77 12.04 -15.04
C GLU A 90 -3.28 12.14 -15.06
N SER A 91 -3.99 11.09 -14.71
CA SER A 91 -5.45 11.04 -14.70
C SER A 91 -6.00 12.21 -13.86
N ASN A 92 -6.00 13.39 -14.46
CA ASN A 92 -6.61 14.63 -14.00
C ASN A 92 -7.99 14.76 -14.65
N GLU A 93 -8.76 13.72 -14.67
CA GLU A 93 -10.19 13.88 -14.44
C GLU A 93 -10.34 14.26 -12.97
N ASP A 94 -11.31 15.08 -12.62
CA ASP A 94 -11.66 15.54 -11.28
C ASP A 94 -11.82 14.36 -10.30
N GLU A 95 -10.71 13.63 -10.07
CA GLU A 95 -10.66 12.63 -9.01
C GLU A 95 -10.81 13.38 -7.70
N GLY A 96 -11.96 13.21 -7.07
CA GLY A 96 -12.21 13.75 -5.75
C GLY A 96 -11.06 13.41 -4.81
N ILE A 97 -10.83 14.23 -3.82
CA ILE A 97 -9.76 14.05 -2.80
C ILE A 97 -9.75 12.61 -2.27
N ILE A 98 -10.93 12.02 -2.12
CA ILE A 98 -11.12 10.63 -1.65
C ILE A 98 -10.45 9.62 -2.59
N SER A 99 -10.65 9.75 -3.91
CA SER A 99 -10.04 8.85 -4.90
C SER A 99 -8.51 8.95 -4.89
N LYS A 100 -7.96 10.16 -4.77
CA LYS A 100 -6.50 10.38 -4.65
C LYS A 100 -5.91 9.74 -3.40
N VAL A 101 -6.62 9.81 -2.27
CA VAL A 101 -6.21 9.15 -1.02
C VAL A 101 -6.22 7.64 -1.19
N PHE A 102 -7.30 7.06 -1.74
CA PHE A 102 -7.39 5.62 -1.97
C PHE A 102 -6.33 5.11 -2.94
N SER A 103 -6.08 5.82 -4.03
CA SER A 103 -5.02 5.51 -4.99
C SER A 103 -3.63 5.54 -4.32
N ALA A 104 -3.37 6.53 -3.46
CA ALA A 104 -2.12 6.62 -2.73
C ALA A 104 -1.94 5.43 -1.76
N ILE A 105 -2.97 5.09 -0.99
CA ILE A 105 -2.93 3.95 -0.06
C ILE A 105 -2.71 2.64 -0.83
N SER A 106 -3.44 2.42 -1.93
CA SER A 106 -3.26 1.23 -2.77
C SER A 106 -1.82 1.10 -3.30
N ALA A 107 -1.24 2.20 -3.79
CA ALA A 107 0.14 2.21 -4.28
C ALA A 107 1.18 1.96 -3.17
N ILE A 108 0.91 2.38 -1.93
CA ILE A 108 1.77 2.13 -0.78
C ILE A 108 1.74 0.66 -0.37
N PHE A 109 0.56 0.01 -0.42
CA PHE A 109 0.38 -1.39 0.01
C PHE A 109 0.74 -2.41 -1.05
N ALA A 110 0.52 -2.12 -2.34
CA ALA A 110 0.72 -3.07 -3.43
C ALA A 110 2.09 -3.80 -3.41
N PRO A 111 3.23 -3.12 -3.16
CA PRO A 111 4.52 -3.80 -3.10
C PRO A 111 4.67 -4.76 -1.91
N LEU A 112 3.87 -4.60 -0.86
CA LEU A 112 3.94 -5.40 0.37
C LEU A 112 3.06 -6.66 0.32
N LEU A 113 2.12 -6.74 -0.63
CA LEU A 113 1.15 -7.84 -0.72
C LEU A 113 1.79 -9.22 -0.79
N PRO A 114 2.85 -9.46 -1.59
CA PRO A 114 3.48 -10.78 -1.62
C PRO A 114 4.08 -11.19 -0.27
N ALA A 115 4.69 -10.24 0.45
CA ALA A 115 5.26 -10.48 1.77
C ALA A 115 4.17 -10.77 2.82
N LEU A 116 3.08 -10.00 2.81
CA LEU A 116 1.91 -10.22 3.68
C LEU A 116 1.27 -11.58 3.42
N ALA A 117 1.06 -11.92 2.14
CA ALA A 117 0.49 -13.21 1.76
C ALA A 117 1.38 -14.39 2.18
N GLY A 118 2.68 -14.34 1.90
CA GLY A 118 3.63 -15.37 2.29
C GLY A 118 3.70 -15.57 3.81
N SER A 119 3.74 -14.47 4.56
CA SER A 119 3.73 -14.50 6.03
C SER A 119 2.42 -15.07 6.59
N GLY A 120 1.28 -14.70 6.00
CA GLY A 120 -0.03 -15.23 6.39
C GLY A 120 -0.15 -16.74 6.14
N ILE A 121 0.32 -17.21 4.98
CA ILE A 121 0.36 -18.66 4.66
C ILE A 121 1.27 -19.39 5.65
N LEU A 122 2.48 -18.88 5.91
CA LEU A 122 3.40 -19.48 6.89
C LEU A 122 2.76 -19.57 8.28
N ARG A 123 2.05 -18.52 8.69
CA ARG A 123 1.32 -18.52 9.97
C ARG A 123 0.23 -19.58 10.02
N GLY A 124 -0.56 -19.70 8.96
CA GLY A 124 -1.62 -20.72 8.84
C GLY A 124 -1.06 -22.14 8.88
N LEU A 125 0.04 -22.40 8.16
CA LEU A 125 0.73 -23.70 8.19
C LEU A 125 1.31 -24.02 9.56
N LEU A 126 1.86 -23.04 10.27
CA LEU A 126 2.37 -23.21 11.63
C LEU A 126 1.24 -23.59 12.60
N ILE A 127 0.09 -22.92 12.53
CA ILE A 127 -1.08 -23.26 13.35
C ILE A 127 -1.53 -24.69 13.08
N LEU A 128 -1.61 -25.07 11.81
CA LEU A 128 -1.99 -26.43 11.42
C LEU A 128 -0.98 -27.47 11.96
N ALA A 129 0.32 -27.21 11.85
CA ALA A 129 1.36 -28.09 12.35
C ALA A 129 1.30 -28.28 13.88
N VAL A 130 0.95 -27.22 14.62
CA VAL A 130 0.70 -27.31 16.06
C VAL A 130 -0.53 -28.16 16.38
N GLN A 131 -1.64 -27.94 15.66
CA GLN A 131 -2.88 -28.70 15.86
C GLN A 131 -2.72 -30.20 15.53
N LEU A 132 -1.90 -30.53 14.54
CA LEU A 132 -1.56 -31.92 14.18
C LEU A 132 -0.50 -32.55 15.12
N GLY A 133 -0.02 -31.82 16.13
CA GLY A 133 1.00 -32.32 17.06
C GLY A 133 2.40 -32.43 16.47
N MET A 134 2.65 -31.90 15.25
CA MET A 134 3.96 -31.94 14.57
C MET A 134 4.97 -30.99 15.22
N ILE A 135 4.49 -29.85 15.70
CA ILE A 135 5.31 -28.81 16.36
C ILE A 135 4.69 -28.51 17.71
N LYS A 136 5.50 -28.57 18.76
CA LYS A 136 5.06 -28.19 20.10
C LYS A 136 5.10 -26.67 20.26
N GLU A 137 4.01 -26.08 20.71
CA GLU A 137 3.94 -24.67 21.05
C GLU A 137 4.99 -24.32 22.12
N GLY A 138 5.67 -23.19 21.95
CA GLY A 138 6.78 -22.77 22.83
C GLY A 138 8.12 -23.47 22.57
N SER A 139 8.20 -24.40 21.61
CA SER A 139 9.49 -24.95 21.17
C SER A 139 10.32 -23.92 20.38
N GLY A 140 11.65 -24.12 20.30
CA GLY A 140 12.52 -23.25 19.51
C GLY A 140 12.09 -23.16 18.04
N THR A 141 11.67 -24.29 17.44
CA THR A 141 11.14 -24.33 16.07
C THR A 141 9.87 -23.49 15.95
N TYR A 142 8.94 -23.63 16.91
CA TYR A 142 7.73 -22.79 16.93
C TYR A 142 8.08 -21.31 17.01
N THR A 143 8.96 -20.92 17.94
CA THR A 143 9.35 -19.53 18.16
C THR A 143 9.98 -18.91 16.90
N ILE A 144 10.88 -19.64 16.23
CA ILE A 144 11.52 -19.17 15.00
C ILE A 144 10.48 -18.97 13.89
N LEU A 145 9.64 -19.97 13.61
CA LEU A 145 8.62 -19.90 12.56
C LEU A 145 7.56 -18.86 12.86
N TYR A 146 7.16 -18.75 14.14
CA TYR A 146 6.23 -17.72 14.61
C TYR A 146 6.80 -16.33 14.35
N SER A 147 8.02 -16.05 14.82
CA SER A 147 8.67 -14.75 14.64
C SER A 147 8.87 -14.42 13.15
N THR A 148 9.24 -15.40 12.33
CA THR A 148 9.35 -15.24 10.88
C THR A 148 8.00 -14.85 10.25
N SER A 149 6.92 -15.55 10.62
CA SER A 149 5.59 -15.27 10.09
C SER A 149 5.01 -13.93 10.57
N MET A 150 5.42 -13.47 11.74
CA MET A 150 4.93 -12.21 12.32
C MET A 150 5.80 -10.99 11.98
N ALA A 151 7.00 -11.20 11.44
CA ALA A 151 7.95 -10.12 11.19
C ALA A 151 7.39 -9.02 10.28
N VAL A 152 6.69 -9.37 9.19
CA VAL A 152 6.10 -8.40 8.28
C VAL A 152 5.04 -7.54 8.97
N PHE A 153 4.25 -8.12 9.87
CA PHE A 153 3.22 -7.40 10.62
C PHE A 153 3.85 -6.51 11.70
N TYR A 154 4.81 -7.05 12.45
CA TYR A 154 5.51 -6.29 13.50
C TYR A 154 6.24 -5.07 12.94
N PHE A 155 6.99 -5.25 11.83
CA PHE A 155 7.74 -4.20 11.17
C PHE A 155 6.95 -3.47 10.07
N LEU A 156 5.62 -3.65 10.04
CA LEU A 156 4.76 -3.01 9.05
C LEU A 156 4.97 -1.48 8.95
N PRO A 157 5.14 -0.73 10.06
CA PRO A 157 5.42 0.70 9.98
C PRO A 157 6.69 1.03 9.22
N VAL A 158 7.74 0.19 9.31
CA VAL A 158 9.02 0.40 8.59
C VAL A 158 8.81 0.18 7.08
N LEU A 159 8.11 -0.89 6.73
CA LEU A 159 7.81 -1.24 5.34
C LEU A 159 6.90 -0.19 4.68
N LEU A 160 5.85 0.22 5.39
CA LEU A 160 4.94 1.28 4.93
C LEU A 160 5.64 2.63 4.84
N ALA A 161 6.54 2.95 5.76
CA ALA A 161 7.34 4.17 5.68
C ALA A 161 8.20 4.19 4.40
N PHE A 162 8.84 3.07 4.07
CA PHE A 162 9.65 2.94 2.86
C PHE A 162 8.83 3.15 1.58
N THR A 163 7.69 2.46 1.47
CA THR A 163 6.82 2.58 0.29
C THR A 163 6.12 3.93 0.21
N SER A 164 5.72 4.51 1.36
CA SER A 164 5.18 5.87 1.44
C SER A 164 6.20 6.92 1.02
N GLY A 165 7.48 6.75 1.42
CA GLY A 165 8.57 7.62 1.00
C GLY A 165 8.71 7.67 -0.51
N LYS A 166 8.68 6.50 -1.17
CA LYS A 166 8.66 6.41 -2.64
C LYS A 166 7.43 7.11 -3.22
N ARG A 167 6.24 6.84 -2.68
CA ARG A 167 4.97 7.39 -3.20
C ARG A 167 4.87 8.91 -3.07
N PHE A 168 5.37 9.49 -1.97
CA PHE A 168 5.29 10.93 -1.72
C PHE A 168 6.52 11.72 -2.19
N GLY A 169 7.49 11.04 -2.81
CA GLY A 169 8.69 11.68 -3.37
C GLY A 169 9.65 12.18 -2.29
N ALA A 170 9.81 11.41 -1.20
CA ALA A 170 10.82 11.61 -0.17
C ALA A 170 11.84 10.45 -0.18
N SER A 171 12.93 10.57 0.58
CA SER A 171 13.92 9.50 0.68
C SER A 171 13.31 8.26 1.34
N PRO A 172 13.23 7.10 0.65
CA PRO A 172 12.64 5.89 1.21
C PRO A 172 13.42 5.35 2.40
N TYR A 173 14.73 5.50 2.39
CA TYR A 173 15.61 5.01 3.47
C TYR A 173 15.45 5.82 4.75
N ILE A 174 15.38 7.16 4.64
CA ILE A 174 15.13 8.02 5.80
C ILE A 174 13.71 7.79 6.31
N SER A 175 12.74 7.61 5.42
CA SER A 175 11.37 7.23 5.79
C SER A 175 11.35 5.92 6.60
N ALA A 176 12.06 4.88 6.14
CA ALA A 176 12.17 3.61 6.86
C ALA A 176 12.83 3.80 8.25
N LEU A 177 13.86 4.65 8.36
CA LEU A 177 14.49 4.96 9.64
C LEU A 177 13.54 5.67 10.60
N ILE A 178 12.69 6.58 10.12
CA ILE A 178 11.62 7.19 10.94
C ILE A 178 10.69 6.10 11.47
N GLY A 179 10.22 5.18 10.62
CA GLY A 179 9.39 4.04 11.04
C GLY A 179 10.10 3.11 12.03
N ALA A 180 11.38 2.81 11.81
CA ALA A 180 12.17 1.97 12.70
C ALA A 180 12.40 2.62 14.08
N ALA A 181 12.60 3.94 14.12
CA ALA A 181 12.76 4.67 15.38
C ALA A 181 11.54 4.53 16.29
N LEU A 182 10.32 4.47 15.72
CA LEU A 182 9.09 4.26 16.51
C LEU A 182 9.01 2.86 17.13
N LEU A 183 9.74 1.89 16.58
CA LEU A 183 9.80 0.50 17.07
C LEU A 183 11.08 0.20 17.85
N HIS A 184 11.87 1.25 18.19
CA HIS A 184 13.11 1.06 18.93
C HIS A 184 12.82 0.47 20.32
N PRO A 185 13.54 -0.58 20.76
CA PRO A 185 13.30 -1.23 22.04
C PRO A 185 13.26 -0.29 23.23
N ASP A 186 14.10 0.73 23.25
CA ASP A 186 14.12 1.72 24.34
C ASP A 186 12.82 2.53 24.42
N LEU A 187 12.22 2.90 23.27
CA LEU A 187 10.92 3.57 23.24
C LEU A 187 9.78 2.65 23.69
N ILE A 188 9.82 1.40 23.25
CA ILE A 188 8.85 0.39 23.67
C ILE A 188 9.02 0.11 25.18
N GLY A 189 10.26 0.04 25.65
CA GLY A 189 10.57 -0.17 27.06
C GLY A 189 10.09 0.95 27.99
N LEU A 190 10.00 2.19 27.51
CA LEU A 190 9.43 3.30 28.26
C LEU A 190 7.92 3.16 28.55
N MET A 191 7.20 2.33 27.77
CA MET A 191 5.80 2.05 28.05
C MET A 191 5.64 1.11 29.26
N GLY A 192 6.63 0.25 29.52
CA GLY A 192 6.61 -0.70 30.63
C GLY A 192 5.31 -1.50 30.71
N ASP A 193 4.86 -1.81 31.93
CA ASP A 193 3.62 -2.53 32.18
C ASP A 193 2.35 -1.68 31.99
N ILE A 194 2.50 -0.36 31.81
CA ILE A 194 1.36 0.57 31.64
C ILE A 194 0.77 0.44 30.24
N GLY A 195 1.58 0.03 29.27
CA GLY A 195 1.13 -0.11 27.87
C GLY A 195 0.87 1.23 27.19
N ASN A 196 -0.15 1.28 26.32
CA ASN A 196 -0.53 2.52 25.62
C ASN A 196 -0.97 3.59 26.61
N GLY A 197 -0.54 4.83 26.38
CA GLY A 197 -0.85 5.97 27.25
C GLY A 197 0.20 6.27 28.31
N ALA A 198 1.30 5.48 28.41
CA ALA A 198 2.45 5.86 29.22
C ALA A 198 2.99 7.21 28.78
N THR A 199 3.38 8.06 29.72
CA THR A 199 3.85 9.43 29.45
C THR A 199 5.34 9.55 29.68
N THR A 200 6.03 10.17 28.76
CA THR A 200 7.41 10.64 28.90
C THR A 200 7.49 12.11 28.55
N SER A 201 8.67 12.70 28.53
CA SER A 201 8.82 14.10 28.12
C SER A 201 9.96 14.25 27.14
N PHE A 202 9.74 15.05 26.11
CA PHE A 202 10.77 15.47 25.16
C PHE A 202 10.98 17.00 25.33
N PHE A 203 12.13 17.40 25.87
CA PHE A 203 12.42 18.80 26.25
C PHE A 203 11.33 19.45 27.11
N GLY A 204 10.74 18.69 28.05
CA GLY A 204 9.66 19.18 28.91
C GLY A 204 8.25 19.14 28.29
N ILE A 205 8.12 18.76 27.01
CA ILE A 205 6.82 18.56 26.36
C ILE A 205 6.33 17.15 26.70
N PRO A 206 5.16 17.00 27.33
CA PRO A 206 4.62 15.68 27.65
C PRO A 206 4.31 14.92 26.36
N THR A 207 4.80 13.69 26.28
CA THR A 207 4.66 12.80 25.14
C THR A 207 3.95 11.54 25.58
N VAL A 208 2.81 11.26 24.99
CA VAL A 208 2.06 10.03 25.26
C VAL A 208 2.61 8.92 24.34
N LEU A 209 3.16 7.88 24.95
CA LEU A 209 3.70 6.75 24.23
C LEU A 209 2.58 5.78 23.83
N MET A 210 2.60 5.35 22.59
CA MET A 210 1.68 4.41 22.02
C MET A 210 2.44 3.28 21.33
N ASN A 211 1.85 2.10 21.29
CA ASN A 211 2.43 0.98 20.56
C ASN A 211 2.20 1.17 19.06
N TYR A 212 3.29 1.39 18.34
CA TYR A 212 3.27 1.62 16.89
C TYR A 212 3.48 0.34 16.07
N ASN A 213 3.79 -0.81 16.71
CA ASN A 213 3.92 -2.05 15.96
C ASN A 213 2.59 -2.38 15.28
N SER A 214 2.66 -2.93 14.07
CA SER A 214 1.48 -3.28 13.26
C SER A 214 0.53 -2.10 12.92
N THR A 215 0.89 -0.85 13.26
CA THR A 215 0.04 0.31 12.92
C THR A 215 0.29 0.80 11.50
N VAL A 216 -0.73 1.41 10.92
CA VAL A 216 -0.75 1.82 9.51
C VAL A 216 -0.88 3.33 9.35
N LEU A 217 -1.93 3.91 9.91
CA LEU A 217 -2.28 5.32 9.69
C LEU A 217 -1.23 6.29 10.22
N PRO A 218 -0.68 6.12 11.45
CA PRO A 218 0.30 7.05 11.99
C PRO A 218 1.51 7.22 11.07
N ILE A 219 2.06 6.11 10.55
CA ILE A 219 3.28 6.17 9.74
C ILE A 219 3.03 6.75 8.35
N ILE A 220 1.89 6.46 7.70
CA ILE A 220 1.56 7.05 6.40
C ILE A 220 1.42 8.56 6.51
N ILE A 221 0.72 9.06 7.55
CA ILE A 221 0.57 10.49 7.82
C ILE A 221 1.94 11.13 8.13
N THR A 222 2.77 10.45 8.92
CA THR A 222 4.13 10.92 9.24
C THR A 222 4.97 11.09 7.97
N ILE A 223 4.97 10.10 7.08
CA ILE A 223 5.79 10.17 5.86
C ILE A 223 5.21 11.15 4.84
N TRP A 224 3.90 11.30 4.81
CA TRP A 224 3.28 12.39 4.03
C TRP A 224 3.77 13.77 4.54
N ALA A 225 3.71 14.03 5.85
CA ALA A 225 4.24 15.26 6.45
C ALA A 225 5.76 15.41 6.22
N TYR A 226 6.52 14.31 6.38
CA TYR A 226 7.95 14.28 6.10
C TYR A 226 8.27 14.67 4.65
N SER A 227 7.44 14.32 3.69
CA SER A 227 7.69 14.66 2.29
C SER A 227 7.78 16.18 2.02
N PHE A 228 7.05 16.98 2.78
CA PHE A 228 7.14 18.45 2.70
C PHE A 228 8.45 18.95 3.30
N LEU A 229 8.83 18.42 4.49
CA LEU A 229 10.10 18.76 5.13
C LEU A 229 11.29 18.35 4.24
N TYR A 230 11.25 17.15 3.67
CA TYR A 230 12.27 16.64 2.76
C TYR A 230 12.47 17.57 1.56
N LYS A 231 11.39 17.89 0.85
CA LYS A 231 11.42 18.79 -0.32
C LYS A 231 11.90 20.19 0.04
N PHE A 232 11.56 20.69 1.22
CA PHE A 232 12.05 21.96 1.71
C PHE A 232 13.56 21.93 1.97
N LEU A 233 14.04 20.91 2.70
CA LEU A 233 15.47 20.75 3.00
C LEU A 233 16.29 20.52 1.73
N ASP A 234 15.79 19.69 0.82
CA ASP A 234 16.47 19.39 -0.43
C ASP A 234 16.70 20.63 -1.31
N ARG A 235 15.78 21.60 -1.25
CA ARG A 235 15.91 22.88 -1.99
C ARG A 235 16.78 23.89 -1.28
N LYS A 236 16.88 23.87 0.08
CA LYS A 236 17.54 24.91 0.86
C LYS A 236 18.97 24.54 1.27
N VAL A 237 19.25 23.26 1.45
CA VAL A 237 20.56 22.78 1.88
C VAL A 237 21.52 22.70 0.70
N PRO A 238 22.74 23.28 0.78
CA PRO A 238 23.76 23.12 -0.26
C PRO A 238 24.10 21.66 -0.53
N GLU A 239 24.39 21.29 -1.79
CA GLU A 239 24.65 19.92 -2.22
C GLU A 239 25.73 19.22 -1.35
N THR A 240 26.80 19.93 -0.99
CA THR A 240 27.90 19.39 -0.19
C THR A 240 27.44 18.93 1.20
N LEU A 241 26.42 19.54 1.77
CA LEU A 241 25.91 19.26 3.11
C LEU A 241 24.64 18.39 3.12
N LYS A 242 23.99 18.19 1.98
CA LYS A 242 22.72 17.44 1.88
C LYS A 242 22.85 16.03 2.47
N LEU A 243 23.97 15.36 2.23
CA LEU A 243 24.20 13.98 2.67
C LEU A 243 24.08 13.82 4.20
N VAL A 244 24.42 14.87 4.96
CA VAL A 244 24.43 14.84 6.42
C VAL A 244 23.24 15.62 7.01
N ILE A 245 23.01 16.83 6.52
CA ILE A 245 22.02 17.74 7.12
C ILE A 245 20.59 17.24 6.88
N VAL A 246 20.29 16.77 5.68
CA VAL A 246 18.92 16.31 5.35
C VAL A 246 18.49 15.13 6.22
N PRO A 247 19.26 14.02 6.33
CA PRO A 247 18.89 12.93 7.24
C PRO A 247 18.83 13.35 8.70
N LEU A 248 19.83 14.11 9.17
CA LEU A 248 19.92 14.54 10.56
C LEU A 248 18.67 15.36 10.97
N VAL A 249 18.35 16.42 10.22
CA VAL A 249 17.21 17.28 10.53
C VAL A 249 15.90 16.52 10.39
N SER A 250 15.80 15.66 9.35
CA SER A 250 14.60 14.83 9.15
C SER A 250 14.30 13.93 10.34
N LEU A 251 15.30 13.22 10.87
CA LEU A 251 15.13 12.33 12.01
C LEU A 251 14.83 13.09 13.31
N VAL A 252 15.62 14.14 13.59
CA VAL A 252 15.48 14.95 14.82
C VAL A 252 14.13 15.67 14.88
N VAL A 253 13.56 16.05 13.74
CA VAL A 253 12.27 16.74 13.69
C VAL A 253 11.12 15.74 13.60
N MET A 254 11.18 14.77 12.68
CA MET A 254 10.02 13.91 12.38
C MET A 254 9.73 12.85 13.44
N VAL A 255 10.76 12.29 14.09
CA VAL A 255 10.53 11.28 15.13
C VAL A 255 9.81 11.88 16.34
N PRO A 256 10.28 13.00 16.94
CA PRO A 256 9.53 13.64 18.03
C PRO A 256 8.15 14.16 17.60
N LEU A 257 8.04 14.75 16.40
CA LEU A 257 6.75 15.23 15.89
C LEU A 257 5.75 14.07 15.76
N THR A 258 6.23 12.91 15.33
CA THR A 258 5.39 11.72 15.25
C THR A 258 4.93 11.25 16.63
N LEU A 259 5.85 11.16 17.58
CA LEU A 259 5.53 10.70 18.94
C LEU A 259 4.59 11.66 19.69
N ILE A 260 4.76 12.97 19.50
CA ILE A 260 4.01 13.99 20.25
C ILE A 260 2.64 14.27 19.62
N VAL A 261 2.55 14.32 18.29
CA VAL A 261 1.37 14.84 17.59
C VAL A 261 0.75 13.81 16.64
N ILE A 262 1.51 13.37 15.65
CA ILE A 262 0.95 12.61 14.53
C ILE A 262 0.51 11.21 14.98
N GLY A 263 1.33 10.54 15.77
CA GLY A 263 1.08 9.20 16.25
C GLY A 263 -0.21 9.07 17.05
N PRO A 264 -0.40 9.84 18.12
CA PRO A 264 -1.64 9.83 18.88
C PRO A 264 -2.88 10.13 18.03
N ILE A 265 -2.81 11.13 17.14
CA ILE A 265 -3.91 11.45 16.21
C ILE A 265 -4.20 10.24 15.31
N GLY A 266 -3.18 9.65 14.72
CA GLY A 266 -3.34 8.49 13.82
C GLY A 266 -3.92 7.26 14.52
N VAL A 267 -3.53 7.01 15.78
CA VAL A 267 -4.09 5.92 16.58
C VAL A 267 -5.55 6.20 16.92
N TYR A 268 -5.89 7.37 17.43
CA TYR A 268 -7.28 7.72 17.76
C TYR A 268 -8.21 7.73 16.54
N VAL A 269 -7.73 8.17 15.38
CA VAL A 269 -8.51 8.07 14.13
C VAL A 269 -8.73 6.61 13.74
N GLY A 270 -7.70 5.76 13.85
CA GLY A 270 -7.82 4.32 13.60
C GLY A 270 -8.81 3.64 14.53
N GLU A 271 -8.72 3.90 15.82
CA GLU A 271 -9.67 3.41 16.84
C GLU A 271 -11.10 3.91 16.56
N GLY A 272 -11.26 5.18 16.19
CA GLY A 272 -12.55 5.75 15.84
C GLY A 272 -13.21 5.02 14.67
N ILE A 273 -12.45 4.71 13.61
CA ILE A 273 -12.93 3.94 12.46
C ILE A 273 -13.33 2.52 12.88
N ALA A 274 -12.46 1.84 13.65
CA ALA A 274 -12.73 0.50 14.14
C ALA A 274 -13.98 0.44 15.03
N ASN A 275 -14.15 1.43 15.91
CA ASN A 275 -15.32 1.52 16.79
C ASN A 275 -16.62 1.73 15.99
N VAL A 276 -16.60 2.55 14.94
CA VAL A 276 -17.78 2.72 14.06
C VAL A 276 -18.15 1.41 13.36
N VAL A 277 -17.16 0.67 12.84
CA VAL A 277 -17.39 -0.62 12.20
C VAL A 277 -17.95 -1.63 13.20
N ASN A 278 -17.34 -1.74 14.39
CA ASN A 278 -17.80 -2.65 15.44
C ASN A 278 -19.23 -2.29 15.90
N TRP A 279 -19.52 -1.01 16.10
CA TRP A 279 -20.87 -0.54 16.45
C TRP A 279 -21.90 -0.92 15.39
N LEU A 280 -21.59 -0.79 14.10
CA LEU A 280 -22.46 -1.23 13.01
C LEU A 280 -22.74 -2.74 13.07
N ILE A 281 -21.69 -3.54 13.34
CA ILE A 281 -21.79 -5.01 13.44
C ILE A 281 -22.67 -5.42 14.63
N GLU A 282 -22.45 -4.82 15.79
CA GLU A 282 -23.25 -5.09 16.99
C GLU A 282 -24.72 -4.70 16.82
N ARG A 283 -24.99 -3.63 16.07
CA ARG A 283 -26.36 -3.16 15.83
C ARG A 283 -27.11 -4.06 14.86
N SER A 284 -26.49 -4.49 13.78
CA SER A 284 -27.05 -5.41 12.81
C SER A 284 -25.96 -6.01 11.92
N GLY A 285 -25.58 -7.25 12.22
CA GLY A 285 -24.64 -8.01 11.37
C GLY A 285 -25.13 -8.18 9.93
N ILE A 286 -26.46 -8.24 9.72
CA ILE A 286 -27.04 -8.30 8.37
C ILE A 286 -26.83 -7.00 7.62
N LEU A 287 -27.13 -5.86 8.24
CA LEU A 287 -26.93 -4.54 7.61
C LEU A 287 -25.46 -4.31 7.27
N THR A 288 -24.56 -4.65 8.20
CA THR A 288 -23.14 -4.54 7.98
C THR A 288 -22.65 -5.49 6.87
N GLY A 289 -23.17 -6.71 6.83
CA GLY A 289 -22.90 -7.66 5.76
C GLY A 289 -23.32 -7.14 4.39
N VAL A 290 -24.49 -6.53 4.29
CA VAL A 290 -24.99 -5.91 3.05
C VAL A 290 -24.16 -4.70 2.66
N LEU A 291 -23.82 -3.82 3.59
CA LEU A 291 -23.05 -2.61 3.30
C LEU A 291 -21.61 -2.92 2.94
N ILE A 292 -20.93 -3.75 3.73
CA ILE A 292 -19.50 -4.09 3.51
C ILE A 292 -19.39 -5.14 2.41
N GLY A 293 -20.12 -6.24 2.47
CA GLY A 293 -20.07 -7.31 1.47
C GLY A 293 -20.60 -6.84 0.11
N GLY A 294 -21.75 -6.19 0.05
CA GLY A 294 -22.32 -5.65 -1.19
C GLY A 294 -21.50 -4.50 -1.77
N GLY A 295 -20.99 -3.61 -0.93
CA GLY A 295 -20.10 -2.52 -1.34
C GLY A 295 -18.72 -3.00 -1.80
N TRP A 296 -18.27 -4.18 -1.37
CA TRP A 296 -16.96 -4.72 -1.72
C TRP A 296 -16.74 -4.89 -3.23
N SER A 297 -17.73 -5.45 -3.93
CA SER A 297 -17.65 -5.61 -5.39
C SER A 297 -17.49 -4.28 -6.13
N VAL A 298 -18.10 -3.22 -5.61
CA VAL A 298 -17.95 -1.86 -6.15
C VAL A 298 -16.52 -1.36 -5.91
N LEU A 299 -16.00 -1.50 -4.70
CA LEU A 299 -14.61 -1.12 -4.38
C LEU A 299 -13.59 -1.91 -5.22
N VAL A 300 -13.83 -3.20 -5.45
CA VAL A 300 -12.99 -4.04 -6.31
C VAL A 300 -13.03 -3.54 -7.76
N SER A 301 -14.21 -3.20 -8.28
CA SER A 301 -14.37 -2.72 -9.66
C SER A 301 -13.61 -1.42 -9.92
N PHE A 302 -13.53 -0.55 -8.92
CA PHE A 302 -12.72 0.68 -8.98
C PHE A 302 -11.25 0.46 -8.61
N GLY A 303 -10.85 -0.75 -8.19
CA GLY A 303 -9.48 -1.06 -7.77
C GLY A 303 -9.06 -0.45 -6.43
N VAL A 304 -9.98 0.12 -5.67
CA VAL A 304 -9.71 0.84 -4.40
C VAL A 304 -9.90 -0.04 -3.15
N HIS A 305 -10.30 -1.30 -3.31
CA HIS A 305 -10.51 -2.25 -2.21
C HIS A 305 -9.26 -2.46 -1.33
N TRP A 306 -8.06 -2.26 -1.88
CA TRP A 306 -6.81 -2.34 -1.12
C TRP A 306 -6.70 -1.28 -0.01
N ALA A 307 -7.41 -0.17 -0.14
CA ALA A 307 -7.46 0.87 0.88
C ALA A 307 -8.22 0.46 2.16
N VAL A 308 -8.99 -0.62 2.12
CA VAL A 308 -9.67 -1.18 3.29
C VAL A 308 -8.74 -2.08 4.12
N ASN A 309 -7.66 -2.61 3.52
CA ASN A 309 -6.71 -3.49 4.21
C ASN A 309 -6.08 -2.86 5.47
N PRO A 310 -5.71 -1.56 5.49
CA PRO A 310 -5.24 -0.92 6.71
C PRO A 310 -6.22 -1.02 7.88
N ILE A 311 -7.52 -0.94 7.60
CA ILE A 311 -8.57 -1.04 8.63
C ILE A 311 -8.62 -2.47 9.16
N MET A 312 -8.59 -3.49 8.29
CA MET A 312 -8.58 -4.90 8.69
C MET A 312 -7.36 -5.22 9.54
N ILE A 313 -6.16 -4.75 9.12
CA ILE A 313 -4.92 -4.98 9.86
C ILE A 313 -4.97 -4.29 11.23
N ASN A 314 -5.47 -3.06 11.28
CA ASN A 314 -5.63 -2.32 12.52
C ASN A 314 -6.61 -3.02 13.48
N ASN A 315 -7.74 -3.54 12.98
CA ASN A 315 -8.68 -4.31 13.78
C ASN A 315 -8.03 -5.56 14.38
N ILE A 316 -7.33 -6.35 13.56
CA ILE A 316 -6.61 -7.55 14.03
C ILE A 316 -5.54 -7.19 15.08
N SER A 317 -4.81 -6.09 14.85
CA SER A 317 -3.76 -5.65 15.76
C SER A 317 -4.30 -5.19 17.12
N GLN A 318 -5.42 -4.45 17.12
CA GLN A 318 -5.97 -3.86 18.35
C GLN A 318 -6.92 -4.79 19.10
N PHE A 319 -7.77 -5.50 18.37
CA PHE A 319 -8.84 -6.30 18.96
C PHE A 319 -8.58 -7.82 18.89
N GLY A 320 -7.56 -8.25 18.13
CA GLY A 320 -7.27 -9.67 17.90
C GLY A 320 -8.19 -10.34 16.86
N TYR A 321 -9.17 -9.61 16.31
CA TYR A 321 -10.09 -10.10 15.29
C TYR A 321 -10.49 -8.98 14.32
N ASP A 322 -11.02 -9.38 13.17
CA ASP A 322 -11.62 -8.47 12.18
C ASP A 322 -12.89 -9.08 11.58
N TYR A 323 -13.94 -8.28 11.47
CA TYR A 323 -15.21 -8.72 10.87
C TYR A 323 -15.31 -8.37 9.37
N ILE A 324 -14.50 -7.44 8.87
CA ILE A 324 -14.54 -7.01 7.47
C ILE A 324 -14.02 -8.14 6.58
N CYS A 325 -12.91 -8.77 6.98
CA CYS A 325 -12.27 -9.82 6.21
C CYS A 325 -13.21 -10.99 5.87
N PRO A 326 -13.96 -11.61 6.81
CA PRO A 326 -14.92 -12.67 6.48
C PRO A 326 -15.99 -12.21 5.49
N LEU A 327 -16.50 -10.99 5.63
CA LEU A 327 -17.54 -10.45 4.74
C LEU A 327 -17.02 -10.23 3.32
N THR A 328 -15.80 -9.73 3.18
CA THR A 328 -15.15 -9.54 1.88
C THR A 328 -14.80 -10.87 1.21
N PHE A 329 -14.38 -11.87 1.98
CA PHE A 329 -14.17 -13.23 1.49
C PHE A 329 -15.48 -13.85 0.96
N ALA A 330 -16.56 -13.75 1.72
CA ALA A 330 -17.87 -14.24 1.30
C ALA A 330 -18.32 -13.60 -0.02
N CYS A 331 -18.10 -12.28 -0.19
CA CYS A 331 -18.40 -11.58 -1.42
C CYS A 331 -17.53 -12.09 -2.60
N ASN A 332 -16.23 -12.27 -2.41
CA ASN A 332 -15.35 -12.77 -3.45
C ASN A 332 -15.75 -14.18 -3.93
N PHE A 333 -16.12 -15.08 -3.01
CA PHE A 333 -16.62 -16.41 -3.38
C PHE A 333 -18.00 -16.34 -4.07
N ALA A 334 -18.89 -15.44 -3.66
CA ALA A 334 -20.15 -15.23 -4.34
C ALA A 334 -19.95 -14.78 -5.80
N VAL A 335 -19.04 -13.83 -6.04
CA VAL A 335 -18.69 -13.36 -7.39
C VAL A 335 -18.10 -14.48 -8.23
N ILE A 336 -17.21 -15.32 -7.68
CA ILE A 336 -16.65 -16.50 -8.40
C ILE A 336 -17.75 -17.49 -8.75
N GLY A 337 -18.73 -17.70 -7.86
CA GLY A 337 -19.85 -18.62 -8.10
C GLY A 337 -20.88 -18.14 -9.13
N THR A 338 -20.80 -16.86 -9.53
CA THR A 338 -21.70 -16.26 -10.55
C THR A 338 -21.00 -16.01 -11.89
N ALA A 339 -19.72 -16.22 -11.98
CA ALA A 339 -18.89 -16.09 -13.19
C ALA A 339 -18.81 -17.40 -13.95
#